data_7a2409dbc5f5682795722e00e8994a8a
#
_entry.id   7a2409dbc5f5682795722e00e8994a8a
#
_cell.length_a   1.000
_cell.length_b   1.000
_cell.length_c   1.000
_cell.angle_alpha   90.00
_cell.angle_beta   90.00
_cell.angle_gamma   90.00
#
_symmetry.space_group_name_H-M   'P 1'
#
loop_
_entity.id
_entity.type
_entity.pdbx_description
1 polymer ?
#
loop_
_entity_poly.entity_id
_entity_poly.type
_entity_poly.pdbx_seq_one_letter_code
_entity_poly.pdbx_strand_id
1 'polypeptide(L)'
;MKAVPAVFTQRRSRPMMNDMRPRHAFVAALLTLALLSPASPGAPVAGFGDVEDARYFTAPVQWMVDEGITNGTSPTCFSPWDSVTRGQAAAFLWRMEDRPAAEPHPFSDVEKEWQQEPVSWLFADGITTGTSSSTFSPDLTLTRGQFAALLYRLADPPADAPTHPFDDVVADWQQDAVSWLFAEGITTGTSATEFSPGEPVTRGQMATFLYRYQGSPVVTVDASSPACGGPSPGDGFDSLFIGHSFFKPMATEMAVLAPLAGFDAHTQEVVFSGGATGSPEGLWIQDAKRAAIQAELDEGDVDLFGMTYHPTYGSLTGYVNWIDYALAANPDTIVCVAVPWITNPVSYTAASYAALLDVAYPAIAHPLIDSLRAEYPDTTIFAIPYGLSAGELYTRYADGELDDVTELVGSNGSGVFRDDFGHADHILEDLASLVWLQAIYGVDLATFDAGYEWSIDLNTIASSILAEHDPAYDAPWR
;
A
#
# COMPACT_ATOMS: atom_id res chain seq x y z
N MET A 1 -40.03 -43.30 27.28
CA MET A 1 -38.69 -42.97 27.82
C MET A 1 -37.70 -43.92 27.18
N LYS A 2 -37.04 -43.52 26.12
CA LYS A 2 -35.89 -44.23 25.53
C LYS A 2 -34.73 -43.22 25.50
N ALA A 3 -33.69 -43.55 26.24
CA ALA A 3 -32.46 -42.76 26.33
C ALA A 3 -31.73 -42.81 24.99
N VAL A 4 -31.29 -41.62 24.51
CA VAL A 4 -30.39 -41.46 23.38
C VAL A 4 -28.95 -41.53 23.93
N PRO A 5 -28.08 -42.39 23.39
CA PRO A 5 -26.70 -42.43 23.84
C PRO A 5 -25.92 -41.21 23.26
N ALA A 6 -25.17 -40.53 24.11
CA ALA A 6 -24.20 -39.53 23.75
C ALA A 6 -23.07 -40.18 22.95
N VAL A 7 -22.86 -39.73 21.73
CA VAL A 7 -21.69 -40.09 20.93
C VAL A 7 -20.53 -39.22 21.38
N PHE A 8 -19.66 -39.78 22.20
CA PHE A 8 -18.34 -39.26 22.46
C PHE A 8 -17.45 -39.50 21.24
N THR A 9 -17.25 -38.51 20.42
CA THR A 9 -16.16 -38.52 19.43
C THR A 9 -14.85 -38.36 20.17
N GLN A 10 -14.08 -39.44 20.26
CA GLN A 10 -12.71 -39.41 20.72
C GLN A 10 -11.90 -38.51 19.78
N ARG A 11 -11.45 -37.36 20.26
CA ARG A 11 -10.36 -36.60 19.67
C ARG A 11 -9.16 -37.53 19.53
N ARG A 12 -8.71 -37.78 18.31
CA ARG A 12 -7.46 -38.52 18.08
C ARG A 12 -6.33 -37.68 18.66
N SER A 13 -5.76 -38.15 19.77
CA SER A 13 -4.50 -37.65 20.31
C SER A 13 -3.42 -37.83 19.21
N ARG A 14 -2.89 -36.73 18.73
CA ARG A 14 -1.70 -36.74 17.90
C ARG A 14 -0.54 -37.32 18.69
N PRO A 15 0.29 -38.21 18.12
CA PRO A 15 1.48 -38.68 18.82
C PRO A 15 2.41 -37.49 19.03
N MET A 16 2.75 -37.22 20.31
CA MET A 16 3.85 -36.31 20.63
C MET A 16 5.12 -36.87 20.00
N MET A 17 5.69 -36.13 19.05
CA MET A 17 7.06 -36.34 18.63
C MET A 17 7.95 -35.83 19.77
N ASN A 18 8.26 -36.74 20.66
CA ASN A 18 9.28 -36.58 21.67
C ASN A 18 10.61 -36.90 21.01
N ASP A 19 11.33 -35.92 20.48
CA ASP A 19 12.72 -36.12 20.16
C ASP A 19 13.58 -34.91 20.53
N MET A 20 14.43 -35.19 21.46
CA MET A 20 15.56 -34.52 22.06
C MET A 20 16.06 -33.27 21.34
N ARG A 21 15.90 -32.13 22.02
CA ARG A 21 16.68 -30.90 21.73
C ARG A 21 18.13 -31.08 22.21
N PRO A 22 19.15 -30.87 21.39
CA PRO A 22 20.52 -30.74 21.89
C PRO A 22 20.71 -29.39 22.57
N ARG A 23 21.28 -29.41 23.76
CA ARG A 23 21.66 -28.26 24.58
C ARG A 23 22.73 -27.44 23.87
N HIS A 24 22.54 -26.11 23.84
CA HIS A 24 23.43 -25.12 23.28
C HIS A 24 24.84 -25.16 23.87
N ALA A 25 25.84 -25.30 23.00
CA ALA A 25 27.22 -24.96 23.32
C ALA A 25 27.44 -23.49 22.93
N PHE A 26 27.81 -22.66 23.92
CA PHE A 26 28.26 -21.28 23.68
C PHE A 26 29.59 -21.30 22.94
N VAL A 27 29.64 -20.75 21.74
CA VAL A 27 30.89 -20.38 21.08
C VAL A 27 30.95 -18.86 21.04
N ALA A 28 31.91 -18.29 21.75
CA ALA A 28 32.24 -16.87 21.70
C ALA A 28 32.89 -16.55 20.36
N ALA A 29 32.26 -15.68 19.55
CA ALA A 29 32.83 -15.17 18.32
C ALA A 29 33.23 -13.69 18.49
N LEU A 30 34.47 -13.39 18.09
CA LEU A 30 35.11 -12.09 18.10
C LEU A 30 34.31 -11.04 17.29
N LEU A 31 34.13 -9.84 17.91
CA LEU A 31 33.69 -8.64 17.20
C LEU A 31 34.77 -8.17 16.21
N THR A 32 34.50 -8.26 14.93
CA THR A 32 35.12 -7.43 13.91
C THR A 32 34.15 -6.31 13.56
N LEU A 33 34.59 -5.08 13.84
CA LEU A 33 33.87 -3.85 13.48
C LEU A 33 33.90 -3.68 11.95
N ALA A 34 32.83 -4.08 11.28
CA ALA A 34 32.62 -3.78 9.87
C ALA A 34 31.90 -2.43 9.74
N LEU A 35 32.49 -1.53 8.97
CA LEU A 35 31.93 -0.24 8.57
C LEU A 35 30.56 -0.49 7.91
N LEU A 36 29.49 0.06 8.50
CA LEU A 36 28.15 0.06 7.92
C LEU A 36 28.15 0.95 6.67
N SER A 37 28.22 0.34 5.50
CA SER A 37 27.69 0.95 4.29
C SER A 37 26.15 0.99 4.40
N PRO A 38 25.46 2.02 3.92
CA PRO A 38 24.01 1.99 3.84
C PRO A 38 23.59 0.77 3.01
N ALA A 39 22.72 -0.05 3.56
CA ALA A 39 22.21 -1.22 2.85
C ALA A 39 21.40 -0.70 1.66
N SER A 40 21.80 -1.06 0.45
CA SER A 40 20.93 -0.99 -0.72
C SER A 40 19.63 -1.74 -0.41
N PRO A 41 18.45 -1.30 -0.93
CA PRO A 41 17.24 -2.10 -0.85
C PRO A 41 17.55 -3.54 -1.26
N GLY A 42 17.18 -4.51 -0.45
CA GLY A 42 17.43 -5.93 -0.76
C GLY A 42 16.71 -6.32 -2.05
N ALA A 43 17.32 -7.19 -2.84
CA ALA A 43 16.66 -7.73 -4.02
C ALA A 43 15.35 -8.41 -3.62
N PRO A 44 14.30 -8.37 -4.47
CA PRO A 44 13.05 -9.10 -4.25
C PRO A 44 13.29 -10.60 -4.12
N VAL A 45 12.52 -11.27 -3.25
CA VAL A 45 12.68 -12.69 -2.93
C VAL A 45 11.34 -13.38 -2.67
N ALA A 46 11.37 -14.69 -2.49
CA ALA A 46 10.19 -15.50 -2.16
C ALA A 46 9.08 -15.50 -3.24
N GLY A 47 9.44 -15.22 -4.49
CA GLY A 47 8.48 -15.15 -5.60
C GLY A 47 7.66 -13.85 -5.66
N PHE A 48 7.93 -12.87 -4.78
CA PHE A 48 7.19 -11.61 -4.72
C PHE A 48 8.12 -10.40 -4.77
N GLY A 49 7.76 -9.40 -5.58
CA GLY A 49 8.56 -8.20 -5.80
C GLY A 49 8.59 -7.24 -4.61
N ASP A 50 7.65 -7.36 -3.67
CA ASP A 50 7.53 -6.54 -2.46
C ASP A 50 8.04 -7.25 -1.18
N VAL A 51 8.68 -8.41 -1.32
CA VAL A 51 9.35 -9.10 -0.22
C VAL A 51 10.85 -8.91 -0.35
N GLU A 52 11.39 -7.92 0.34
CA GLU A 52 12.82 -7.60 0.34
C GLU A 52 13.64 -8.66 1.07
N ASP A 53 14.88 -8.87 0.62
CA ASP A 53 15.84 -9.72 1.33
C ASP A 53 16.16 -9.18 2.74
N ALA A 54 16.41 -10.11 3.66
CA ALA A 54 16.80 -9.81 5.05
C ALA A 54 15.73 -9.07 5.92
N ARG A 55 14.47 -8.99 5.50
CA ARG A 55 13.38 -8.56 6.38
C ARG A 55 12.99 -9.68 7.34
N TYR A 56 12.40 -9.33 8.49
CA TYR A 56 11.97 -10.31 9.50
C TYR A 56 10.91 -11.30 8.98
N PHE A 57 10.22 -10.95 7.91
CA PHE A 57 9.19 -11.76 7.26
C PHE A 57 9.68 -12.50 5.99
N THR A 58 10.91 -12.28 5.53
CA THR A 58 11.42 -12.86 4.27
C THR A 58 11.36 -14.40 4.29
N ALA A 59 12.03 -15.04 5.24
CA ALA A 59 11.98 -16.49 5.38
C ALA A 59 10.57 -17.02 5.73
N PRO A 60 9.77 -16.36 6.59
CA PRO A 60 8.36 -16.68 6.79
C PRO A 60 7.51 -16.68 5.53
N VAL A 61 7.65 -15.69 4.66
CA VAL A 61 6.90 -15.63 3.39
C VAL A 61 7.33 -16.74 2.44
N GLN A 62 8.64 -16.98 2.28
CA GLN A 62 9.13 -18.10 1.48
C GLN A 62 8.54 -19.44 1.97
N TRP A 63 8.55 -19.68 3.28
CA TRP A 63 7.94 -20.85 3.85
C TRP A 63 6.46 -20.97 3.52
N MET A 64 5.68 -19.89 3.60
CA MET A 64 4.26 -19.90 3.24
C MET A 64 4.03 -20.24 1.76
N VAL A 65 4.96 -19.83 0.88
CA VAL A 65 4.92 -20.20 -0.55
C VAL A 65 5.22 -21.69 -0.73
N ASP A 66 6.30 -22.18 -0.14
CA ASP A 66 6.77 -23.57 -0.26
C ASP A 66 5.70 -24.56 0.24
N GLU A 67 4.97 -24.21 1.33
CA GLU A 67 3.89 -25.01 1.90
C GLU A 67 2.52 -24.77 1.22
N GLY A 68 2.45 -23.91 0.20
CA GLY A 68 1.21 -23.58 -0.51
C GLY A 68 0.14 -22.93 0.37
N ILE A 69 0.58 -22.20 1.42
CA ILE A 69 -0.29 -21.44 2.32
C ILE A 69 -0.71 -20.12 1.67
N THR A 70 0.17 -19.50 0.90
CA THR A 70 -0.08 -18.24 0.19
C THR A 70 0.26 -18.35 -1.29
N ASN A 71 -0.50 -17.61 -2.11
CA ASN A 71 -0.18 -17.29 -3.51
C ASN A 71 0.01 -15.79 -3.71
N GLY A 72 0.19 -15.02 -2.61
CA GLY A 72 0.26 -13.57 -2.66
C GLY A 72 -1.11 -12.89 -2.56
N THR A 73 -1.11 -11.60 -2.78
CA THR A 73 -2.29 -10.77 -3.07
C THR A 73 -2.50 -10.65 -4.58
N SER A 74 -1.40 -10.80 -5.33
CA SER A 74 -1.35 -11.03 -6.77
C SER A 74 -0.25 -12.07 -7.07
N PRO A 75 -0.09 -12.51 -8.33
CA PRO A 75 0.99 -13.44 -8.71
C PRO A 75 2.40 -12.95 -8.36
N THR A 76 2.60 -11.64 -8.26
CA THR A 76 3.92 -11.01 -8.01
C THR A 76 4.00 -10.25 -6.69
N CYS A 77 2.89 -10.13 -5.91
CA CYS A 77 2.84 -9.36 -4.67
C CYS A 77 2.41 -10.20 -3.48
N PHE A 78 3.07 -10.02 -2.35
CA PHE A 78 2.65 -10.56 -1.06
C PHE A 78 1.90 -9.53 -0.21
N SER A 79 2.18 -8.24 -0.39
CA SER A 79 1.67 -7.11 0.39
C SER A 79 1.98 -7.26 1.90
N PRO A 80 3.25 -7.32 2.31
CA PRO A 80 3.63 -7.67 3.68
C PRO A 80 3.16 -6.68 4.74
N TRP A 81 2.88 -5.44 4.34
CA TRP A 81 2.45 -4.35 5.22
C TRP A 81 0.92 -4.22 5.32
N ASP A 82 0.18 -4.85 4.41
CA ASP A 82 -1.28 -4.82 4.44
C ASP A 82 -1.84 -5.53 5.66
N SER A 83 -2.92 -5.00 6.20
CA SER A 83 -3.66 -5.63 7.28
C SER A 83 -4.37 -6.89 6.81
N VAL A 84 -4.41 -7.91 7.65
CA VAL A 84 -5.10 -9.17 7.36
C VAL A 84 -6.55 -9.09 7.78
N THR A 85 -7.47 -9.52 6.90
CA THR A 85 -8.87 -9.70 7.29
C THR A 85 -9.09 -11.04 7.99
N ARG A 86 -10.21 -11.15 8.71
CA ARG A 86 -10.60 -12.39 9.41
C ARG A 86 -10.75 -13.58 8.44
N GLY A 87 -11.28 -13.33 7.24
CA GLY A 87 -11.40 -14.36 6.20
C GLY A 87 -10.05 -14.80 5.65
N GLN A 88 -9.11 -13.88 5.45
CA GLN A 88 -7.75 -14.21 5.03
C GLN A 88 -7.01 -15.04 6.11
N ALA A 89 -7.14 -14.65 7.37
CA ALA A 89 -6.56 -15.43 8.48
C ALA A 89 -7.11 -16.84 8.55
N ALA A 90 -8.42 -17.01 8.38
CA ALA A 90 -9.06 -18.33 8.29
C ALA A 90 -8.44 -19.18 7.18
N ALA A 91 -8.26 -18.58 5.98
CA ALA A 91 -7.69 -19.30 4.85
C ALA A 91 -6.23 -19.71 5.08
N PHE A 92 -5.41 -18.85 5.70
CA PHE A 92 -4.01 -19.17 6.01
C PHE A 92 -3.91 -20.32 7.04
N LEU A 93 -4.69 -20.25 8.12
CA LEU A 93 -4.71 -21.29 9.14
C LEU A 93 -5.20 -22.63 8.56
N TRP A 94 -6.24 -22.62 7.75
CA TRP A 94 -6.80 -23.80 7.11
C TRP A 94 -5.82 -24.44 6.11
N ARG A 95 -5.11 -23.65 5.32
CA ARG A 95 -4.09 -24.14 4.39
C ARG A 95 -2.88 -24.70 5.13
N MET A 96 -2.46 -24.05 6.22
CA MET A 96 -1.36 -24.51 7.07
C MET A 96 -1.66 -25.89 7.70
N GLU A 97 -2.94 -26.20 7.96
CA GLU A 97 -3.39 -27.48 8.53
C GLU A 97 -3.86 -28.48 7.44
N ASP A 98 -3.34 -28.39 6.22
CA ASP A 98 -3.61 -29.29 5.11
C ASP A 98 -5.08 -29.34 4.64
N ARG A 99 -5.78 -28.21 4.73
CA ARG A 99 -7.14 -28.02 4.19
C ARG A 99 -8.15 -29.07 4.70
N PRO A 100 -8.33 -29.24 6.01
CA PRO A 100 -9.26 -30.22 6.55
C PRO A 100 -10.71 -29.94 6.17
N ALA A 101 -11.46 -30.92 5.76
CA ALA A 101 -12.88 -30.82 5.47
C ALA A 101 -13.70 -30.67 6.77
N ALA A 102 -14.77 -29.88 6.74
CA ALA A 102 -15.69 -29.69 7.87
C ALA A 102 -17.14 -29.57 7.42
N GLU A 103 -18.08 -29.75 8.35
CA GLU A 103 -19.49 -29.42 8.11
C GLU A 103 -19.69 -27.90 8.00
N PRO A 104 -20.66 -27.43 7.22
CA PRO A 104 -20.88 -26.01 6.98
C PRO A 104 -21.09 -25.19 8.27
N HIS A 105 -20.53 -23.99 8.29
CA HIS A 105 -20.71 -23.03 9.38
C HIS A 105 -22.12 -22.38 9.38
N PRO A 106 -22.58 -21.79 10.52
CA PRO A 106 -23.90 -21.15 10.61
C PRO A 106 -23.92 -19.66 10.18
N PHE A 107 -22.80 -19.09 9.72
CA PHE A 107 -22.68 -17.65 9.48
C PHE A 107 -23.25 -17.26 8.11
N SER A 108 -24.11 -16.24 8.10
CA SER A 108 -24.82 -15.77 6.91
C SER A 108 -24.05 -14.73 6.09
N ASP A 109 -22.93 -14.22 6.63
CA ASP A 109 -22.13 -13.15 6.05
C ASP A 109 -20.80 -13.65 5.41
N VAL A 110 -20.62 -14.93 5.29
CA VAL A 110 -19.49 -15.55 4.56
C VAL A 110 -20.00 -15.89 3.16
N GLU A 111 -19.82 -14.96 2.22
CA GLU A 111 -20.40 -15.08 0.88
C GLU A 111 -19.38 -15.58 -0.16
N LYS A 112 -18.09 -15.27 0.04
CA LYS A 112 -17.03 -15.63 -0.92
C LYS A 112 -16.71 -17.13 -0.84
N GLU A 113 -16.70 -17.80 -1.99
CA GLU A 113 -16.51 -19.27 -2.08
C GLU A 113 -15.21 -19.74 -1.38
N TRP A 114 -14.11 -19.01 -1.57
CA TRP A 114 -12.82 -19.36 -0.97
C TRP A 114 -12.77 -19.24 0.56
N GLN A 115 -13.77 -18.62 1.20
CA GLN A 115 -13.87 -18.45 2.65
C GLN A 115 -14.72 -19.58 3.29
N GLN A 116 -15.58 -20.25 2.53
CA GLN A 116 -16.57 -21.18 3.07
C GLN A 116 -15.94 -22.36 3.84
N GLU A 117 -15.04 -23.09 3.21
CA GLU A 117 -14.36 -24.25 3.86
C GLU A 117 -13.44 -23.82 5.02
N PRO A 118 -12.58 -22.79 4.88
CA PRO A 118 -11.77 -22.30 5.99
C PRO A 118 -12.57 -21.90 7.22
N VAL A 119 -13.66 -21.16 7.03
CA VAL A 119 -14.50 -20.70 8.14
C VAL A 119 -15.29 -21.88 8.74
N SER A 120 -15.76 -22.81 7.91
CA SER A 120 -16.42 -24.05 8.38
C SER A 120 -15.51 -24.87 9.29
N TRP A 121 -14.25 -25.04 8.87
CA TRP A 121 -13.29 -25.77 9.68
C TRP A 121 -12.95 -25.02 11.00
N LEU A 122 -12.68 -23.72 10.96
CA LEU A 122 -12.43 -22.95 12.18
C LEU A 122 -13.59 -23.05 13.19
N PHE A 123 -14.83 -23.06 12.68
CA PHE A 123 -16.01 -23.19 13.51
C PHE A 123 -16.17 -24.61 14.07
N ALA A 124 -16.02 -25.65 13.26
CA ALA A 124 -16.17 -27.04 13.65
C ALA A 124 -15.12 -27.47 14.70
N ASP A 125 -13.89 -26.98 14.57
CA ASP A 125 -12.79 -27.23 15.52
C ASP A 125 -12.82 -26.33 16.77
N GLY A 126 -13.80 -25.42 16.86
CA GLY A 126 -13.98 -24.53 18.01
C GLY A 126 -12.93 -23.41 18.10
N ILE A 127 -12.19 -23.17 17.03
CA ILE A 127 -11.19 -22.09 16.96
C ILE A 127 -11.87 -20.73 16.90
N THR A 128 -13.04 -20.66 16.23
CA THR A 128 -13.88 -19.46 16.20
C THR A 128 -15.31 -19.77 16.61
N THR A 129 -15.97 -18.76 17.20
CA THR A 129 -17.43 -18.76 17.45
C THR A 129 -18.14 -17.68 16.64
N GLY A 130 -17.43 -17.01 15.71
CA GLY A 130 -17.92 -15.85 14.99
C GLY A 130 -17.78 -14.54 15.77
N THR A 131 -18.26 -13.47 15.20
CA THR A 131 -18.48 -12.16 15.89
C THR A 131 -19.85 -12.11 16.54
N SER A 132 -20.77 -12.97 16.08
CA SER A 132 -22.06 -13.28 16.71
C SER A 132 -22.41 -14.74 16.42
N SER A 133 -23.58 -15.21 16.87
CA SER A 133 -24.07 -16.57 16.56
C SER A 133 -24.39 -16.80 15.08
N SER A 134 -24.51 -15.73 14.27
CA SER A 134 -24.87 -15.78 12.84
C SER A 134 -23.93 -14.99 11.92
N THR A 135 -22.86 -14.37 12.46
CA THR A 135 -21.90 -13.61 11.68
C THR A 135 -20.46 -13.97 12.03
N PHE A 136 -19.60 -14.05 11.02
CA PHE A 136 -18.16 -14.24 11.14
C PHE A 136 -17.38 -12.94 10.93
N SER A 137 -17.96 -12.02 10.15
CA SER A 137 -17.35 -10.75 9.71
C SER A 137 -16.04 -10.95 8.95
N PRO A 138 -16.06 -11.68 7.80
CA PRO A 138 -14.84 -12.10 7.10
C PRO A 138 -14.00 -10.95 6.58
N ASP A 139 -14.61 -9.82 6.24
CA ASP A 139 -13.92 -8.66 5.67
C ASP A 139 -13.42 -7.65 6.74
N LEU A 140 -13.75 -7.85 8.02
CA LEU A 140 -13.18 -7.04 9.09
C LEU A 140 -11.70 -7.35 9.30
N THR A 141 -10.92 -6.29 9.47
CA THR A 141 -9.51 -6.38 9.85
C THR A 141 -9.34 -7.12 11.18
N LEU A 142 -8.38 -8.03 11.23
CA LEU A 142 -8.05 -8.82 12.41
C LEU A 142 -6.98 -8.09 13.24
N THR A 143 -7.23 -7.93 14.54
CA THR A 143 -6.19 -7.36 15.42
C THR A 143 -5.19 -8.43 15.86
N ARG A 144 -3.99 -7.98 16.29
CA ARG A 144 -2.92 -8.86 16.79
C ARG A 144 -3.39 -9.71 17.97
N GLY A 145 -4.16 -9.13 18.89
CA GLY A 145 -4.74 -9.85 20.02
C GLY A 145 -5.78 -10.89 19.62
N GLN A 146 -6.60 -10.59 18.62
CA GLN A 146 -7.56 -11.55 18.06
C GLN A 146 -6.86 -12.71 17.34
N PHE A 147 -5.80 -12.41 16.57
CA PHE A 147 -5.01 -13.45 15.93
C PHE A 147 -4.30 -14.35 16.96
N ALA A 148 -3.72 -13.76 18.00
CA ALA A 148 -3.12 -14.51 19.10
C ALA A 148 -4.13 -15.51 19.71
N ALA A 149 -5.37 -15.09 19.94
CA ALA A 149 -6.42 -15.96 20.47
C ALA A 149 -6.85 -17.07 19.49
N LEU A 150 -6.86 -16.82 18.16
CA LEU A 150 -7.13 -17.86 17.18
C LEU A 150 -6.02 -18.92 17.17
N LEU A 151 -4.76 -18.49 17.15
CA LEU A 151 -3.61 -19.39 17.13
C LEU A 151 -3.49 -20.19 18.43
N TYR A 152 -3.78 -19.57 19.56
CA TYR A 152 -3.84 -20.25 20.87
C TYR A 152 -4.89 -21.36 20.91
N ARG A 153 -6.09 -21.09 20.38
CA ARG A 153 -7.16 -22.11 20.31
C ARG A 153 -6.84 -23.24 19.32
N LEU A 154 -6.17 -22.90 18.22
CA LEU A 154 -5.69 -23.90 17.26
C LEU A 154 -4.66 -24.84 17.90
N ALA A 155 -3.72 -24.26 18.64
CA ALA A 155 -2.66 -25.02 19.31
C ALA A 155 -3.16 -25.87 20.49
N ASP A 156 -4.27 -25.47 21.14
CA ASP A 156 -4.84 -26.10 22.33
C ASP A 156 -3.76 -26.42 23.41
N PRO A 157 -2.90 -25.46 23.79
CA PRO A 157 -1.78 -25.73 24.68
C PRO A 157 -2.23 -25.86 26.14
N PRO A 158 -1.40 -26.47 27.03
CA PRO A 158 -1.64 -26.44 28.46
C PRO A 158 -1.72 -24.99 29.00
N ALA A 159 -2.56 -24.75 30.00
CA ALA A 159 -2.80 -23.44 30.59
C ALA A 159 -1.68 -22.91 31.51
N ASP A 160 -0.46 -23.44 31.43
CA ASP A 160 0.61 -23.20 32.40
C ASP A 160 1.74 -22.31 31.83
N ALA A 161 1.48 -21.50 30.79
CA ALA A 161 2.50 -20.63 30.21
C ALA A 161 2.96 -19.54 31.19
N PRO A 162 4.27 -19.25 31.27
CA PRO A 162 4.77 -18.11 32.05
C PRO A 162 4.16 -16.79 31.55
N THR A 163 3.93 -15.86 32.51
CA THR A 163 3.37 -14.54 32.14
C THR A 163 4.28 -13.78 31.19
N HIS A 164 3.68 -13.09 30.23
CA HIS A 164 4.39 -12.20 29.29
C HIS A 164 4.84 -10.88 29.96
N PRO A 165 5.81 -10.14 29.40
CA PRO A 165 6.31 -8.88 29.95
C PRO A 165 5.54 -7.63 29.46
N PHE A 166 4.43 -7.77 28.72
CA PHE A 166 3.76 -6.67 28.03
C PHE A 166 2.72 -6.00 28.93
N ASP A 167 2.86 -4.68 29.10
CA ASP A 167 2.00 -3.87 29.97
C ASP A 167 0.65 -3.50 29.32
N ASP A 168 0.55 -3.60 28.00
CA ASP A 168 -0.61 -3.21 27.19
C ASP A 168 -1.63 -4.34 26.93
N VAL A 169 -1.33 -5.56 27.35
CA VAL A 169 -2.26 -6.69 27.27
C VAL A 169 -3.10 -6.71 28.55
N VAL A 170 -4.23 -5.98 28.54
CA VAL A 170 -5.07 -5.77 29.74
C VAL A 170 -6.35 -6.60 29.75
N ALA A 171 -6.77 -7.15 28.60
CA ALA A 171 -8.00 -7.93 28.50
C ALA A 171 -7.76 -9.39 28.90
N ASP A 172 -8.53 -9.91 29.86
CA ASP A 172 -8.39 -11.28 30.41
C ASP A 172 -8.33 -12.34 29.32
N TRP A 173 -9.15 -12.21 28.27
CA TRP A 173 -9.23 -13.19 27.18
C TRP A 173 -7.98 -13.25 26.29
N GLN A 174 -7.06 -12.29 26.40
CA GLN A 174 -5.80 -12.24 25.64
C GLN A 174 -4.62 -12.74 26.46
N GLN A 175 -4.71 -12.72 27.79
CA GLN A 175 -3.58 -13.00 28.69
C GLN A 175 -2.93 -14.38 28.43
N ASP A 176 -3.72 -15.43 28.44
CA ASP A 176 -3.20 -16.79 28.25
C ASP A 176 -2.61 -16.98 26.84
N ALA A 177 -3.29 -16.43 25.82
CA ALA A 177 -2.85 -16.52 24.44
C ALA A 177 -1.50 -15.80 24.23
N VAL A 178 -1.36 -14.57 24.72
CA VAL A 178 -0.12 -13.81 24.56
C VAL A 178 1.01 -14.39 25.43
N SER A 179 0.71 -14.87 26.64
CA SER A 179 1.68 -15.56 27.48
C SER A 179 2.25 -16.81 26.82
N TRP A 180 1.38 -17.61 26.21
CA TRP A 180 1.79 -18.78 25.46
C TRP A 180 2.62 -18.41 24.22
N LEU A 181 2.18 -17.44 23.39
CA LEU A 181 2.93 -16.98 22.25
C LEU A 181 4.34 -16.49 22.61
N PHE A 182 4.46 -15.81 23.77
CA PHE A 182 5.74 -15.34 24.26
C PHE A 182 6.62 -16.50 24.76
N ALA A 183 6.06 -17.43 25.54
CA ALA A 183 6.77 -18.59 26.07
C ALA A 183 7.31 -19.51 24.97
N GLU A 184 6.54 -19.71 23.88
CA GLU A 184 6.96 -20.49 22.71
C GLU A 184 7.87 -19.72 21.73
N GLY A 185 8.16 -18.45 22.00
CA GLY A 185 9.01 -17.61 21.15
C GLY A 185 8.33 -17.23 19.82
N ILE A 186 7.01 -17.37 19.72
CA ILE A 186 6.25 -16.99 18.54
C ILE A 186 6.19 -15.46 18.43
N THR A 187 6.09 -14.75 19.55
CA THR A 187 6.15 -13.29 19.62
C THR A 187 7.27 -12.79 20.51
N THR A 188 7.80 -11.61 20.19
CA THR A 188 8.70 -10.83 21.05
C THR A 188 8.09 -9.46 21.41
N GLY A 189 6.82 -9.23 21.08
CA GLY A 189 6.15 -7.95 21.19
C GLY A 189 6.42 -7.02 20.00
N THR A 190 5.86 -5.82 20.05
CA THR A 190 6.20 -4.69 19.19
C THR A 190 7.33 -3.87 19.82
N SER A 191 7.45 -3.94 21.14
CA SER A 191 8.59 -3.48 21.92
C SER A 191 8.88 -4.47 23.07
N ALA A 192 9.85 -4.17 23.94
CA ALA A 192 10.15 -5.00 25.10
C ALA A 192 8.98 -5.11 26.11
N THR A 193 8.09 -4.12 26.12
CA THR A 193 6.98 -3.99 27.08
C THR A 193 5.61 -3.87 26.42
N GLU A 194 5.52 -3.95 25.07
CA GLU A 194 4.26 -3.80 24.34
C GLU A 194 4.06 -4.95 23.35
N PHE A 195 2.84 -5.46 23.30
CA PHE A 195 2.37 -6.42 22.32
C PHE A 195 1.53 -5.77 21.22
N SER A 196 0.92 -4.64 21.50
CA SER A 196 -0.02 -3.88 20.68
C SER A 196 -1.25 -4.72 20.26
N PRO A 197 -2.03 -5.26 21.22
CA PRO A 197 -3.10 -6.21 20.94
C PRO A 197 -4.26 -5.62 20.15
N GLY A 198 -4.45 -4.29 20.19
CA GLY A 198 -5.48 -3.55 19.45
C GLY A 198 -5.12 -3.23 18.02
N GLU A 199 -3.84 -3.24 17.69
CA GLU A 199 -3.38 -2.91 16.34
C GLU A 199 -3.72 -4.02 15.32
N PRO A 200 -3.99 -3.66 14.06
CA PRO A 200 -4.12 -4.62 12.98
C PRO A 200 -2.89 -5.52 12.86
N VAL A 201 -3.09 -6.81 12.64
CA VAL A 201 -1.98 -7.69 12.29
C VAL A 201 -1.70 -7.57 10.79
N THR A 202 -0.45 -7.27 10.43
CA THR A 202 -0.06 -7.22 9.02
C THR A 202 0.21 -8.62 8.46
N ARG A 203 0.19 -8.77 7.13
CA ARG A 203 0.46 -10.06 6.45
C ARG A 203 1.87 -10.57 6.75
N GLY A 204 2.88 -9.67 6.79
CA GLY A 204 4.25 -10.03 7.20
C GLY A 204 4.37 -10.47 8.66
N GLN A 205 3.63 -9.83 9.56
CA GLN A 205 3.57 -10.25 10.97
C GLN A 205 2.87 -11.60 11.13
N MET A 206 1.76 -11.81 10.42
CA MET A 206 1.05 -13.09 10.45
C MET A 206 1.92 -14.22 9.90
N ALA A 207 2.57 -14.03 8.76
CA ALA A 207 3.53 -14.99 8.21
C ALA A 207 4.59 -15.37 9.26
N THR A 208 5.13 -14.38 9.96
CA THR A 208 6.14 -14.59 11.02
C THR A 208 5.60 -15.37 12.21
N PHE A 209 4.36 -15.11 12.65
CA PHE A 209 3.74 -15.87 13.74
C PHE A 209 3.51 -17.33 13.33
N LEU A 210 2.96 -17.58 12.16
CA LEU A 210 2.73 -18.93 11.64
C LEU A 210 4.03 -19.71 11.45
N TYR A 211 5.05 -19.08 10.87
CA TYR A 211 6.36 -19.67 10.67
C TYR A 211 7.03 -20.07 11.99
N ARG A 212 6.98 -19.19 13.01
CA ARG A 212 7.53 -19.48 14.34
C ARG A 212 6.71 -20.53 15.06
N TYR A 213 5.40 -20.54 14.90
CA TYR A 213 4.52 -21.60 15.42
C TYR A 213 4.90 -22.98 14.87
N GLN A 214 5.29 -23.06 13.61
CA GLN A 214 5.79 -24.28 12.99
C GLN A 214 7.26 -24.60 13.30
N GLY A 215 7.86 -23.89 14.26
CA GLY A 215 9.22 -24.14 14.73
C GLY A 215 10.33 -23.53 13.87
N SER A 216 10.00 -22.54 13.04
CA SER A 216 10.94 -21.84 12.16
C SER A 216 11.74 -22.79 11.24
N PRO A 217 11.08 -23.53 10.36
CA PRO A 217 11.75 -24.48 9.47
C PRO A 217 12.81 -23.79 8.60
N VAL A 218 13.84 -24.52 8.24
CA VAL A 218 14.89 -23.96 7.35
C VAL A 218 14.34 -23.90 5.94
N VAL A 219 14.34 -22.72 5.34
CA VAL A 219 13.94 -22.49 3.95
C VAL A 219 15.12 -21.92 3.16
N THR A 220 15.14 -22.18 1.86
CA THR A 220 16.01 -21.50 0.92
C THR A 220 15.22 -20.36 0.30
N VAL A 221 15.64 -19.13 0.51
CA VAL A 221 14.97 -17.97 -0.07
C VAL A 221 15.39 -17.83 -1.53
N ASP A 222 14.42 -17.80 -2.43
CA ASP A 222 14.67 -17.62 -3.87
C ASP A 222 15.16 -16.19 -4.14
N ALA A 223 16.26 -16.06 -4.87
CA ALA A 223 17.00 -14.81 -5.07
C ALA A 223 16.48 -13.95 -6.23
N SER A 224 15.42 -14.37 -6.92
CA SER A 224 14.86 -13.63 -8.05
C SER A 224 13.34 -13.69 -8.03
N SER A 225 12.69 -12.54 -7.99
CA SER A 225 11.25 -12.41 -8.05
C SER A 225 10.88 -11.35 -9.09
N PRO A 226 9.75 -11.53 -9.80
CA PRO A 226 9.22 -10.46 -10.63
C PRO A 226 8.86 -9.26 -9.74
N ALA A 227 8.88 -8.05 -10.30
CA ALA A 227 8.41 -6.87 -9.59
C ALA A 227 6.96 -7.05 -9.12
N CYS A 228 6.64 -6.56 -7.93
CA CYS A 228 5.28 -6.57 -7.41
C CYS A 228 4.47 -5.45 -8.07
N GLY A 229 3.29 -5.80 -8.59
CA GLY A 229 2.33 -4.82 -9.06
C GLY A 229 2.68 -4.16 -10.38
N GLY A 230 2.64 -4.87 -11.47
CA GLY A 230 2.96 -4.28 -12.77
C GLY A 230 4.45 -3.88 -12.90
N PRO A 231 4.86 -3.21 -13.93
CA PRO A 231 6.23 -2.74 -14.04
C PRO A 231 6.53 -1.86 -12.82
N SER A 232 7.50 -2.30 -11.97
CA SER A 232 8.11 -1.37 -11.03
C SER A 232 8.74 -0.26 -11.87
N PRO A 233 8.94 0.98 -11.33
CA PRO A 233 9.60 2.01 -12.12
C PRO A 233 10.96 1.60 -12.72
N GLY A 234 11.50 0.46 -12.36
CA GLY A 234 12.64 -0.22 -12.93
C GLY A 234 13.62 0.73 -13.60
N ASP A 235 13.65 0.69 -14.93
CA ASP A 235 14.40 1.62 -15.75
C ASP A 235 13.54 2.82 -16.25
N GLY A 236 12.24 2.85 -15.95
CA GLY A 236 11.26 3.88 -16.36
C GLY A 236 9.93 3.28 -16.81
N PHE A 237 8.89 4.11 -16.93
CA PHE A 237 7.58 3.73 -17.47
C PHE A 237 7.42 4.24 -18.90
N ASP A 238 6.71 3.49 -19.74
CA ASP A 238 6.05 4.05 -20.90
C ASP A 238 4.74 4.69 -20.45
N SER A 239 4.65 6.02 -20.56
CA SER A 239 3.63 6.80 -19.88
C SER A 239 2.74 7.55 -20.85
N LEU A 240 1.43 7.50 -20.61
CA LEU A 240 0.47 8.38 -21.27
C LEU A 240 -0.18 9.29 -20.23
N PHE A 241 -0.02 10.60 -20.39
CA PHE A 241 -0.60 11.60 -19.51
C PHE A 241 -1.69 12.39 -20.20
N ILE A 242 -2.90 12.42 -19.64
CA ILE A 242 -4.02 13.15 -20.22
C ILE A 242 -4.60 14.18 -19.25
N GLY A 243 -4.74 15.44 -19.68
CA GLY A 243 -5.13 16.47 -18.75
C GLY A 243 -5.42 17.85 -19.31
N HIS A 244 -5.43 18.83 -18.41
CA HIS A 244 -5.62 20.26 -18.71
C HIS A 244 -4.37 21.09 -18.39
N SER A 245 -4.49 22.44 -18.49
CA SER A 245 -3.34 23.36 -18.38
C SER A 245 -2.66 23.37 -17.00
N PHE A 246 -3.34 22.96 -15.91
CA PHE A 246 -2.74 22.82 -14.57
C PHE A 246 -2.00 21.51 -14.38
N PHE A 247 -2.21 20.56 -15.23
CA PHE A 247 -1.60 19.23 -15.21
C PHE A 247 -0.41 19.13 -16.18
N LYS A 248 -0.57 19.73 -17.37
CA LYS A 248 0.37 19.59 -18.47
C LYS A 248 1.82 19.92 -18.14
N PRO A 249 2.15 21.05 -17.43
CA PRO A 249 3.56 21.39 -17.16
C PRO A 249 4.30 20.26 -16.43
N MET A 250 3.75 19.76 -15.33
CA MET A 250 4.34 18.68 -14.54
C MET A 250 4.45 17.37 -15.33
N ALA A 251 3.38 17.00 -16.05
CA ALA A 251 3.43 15.83 -16.93
C ALA A 251 4.55 15.97 -17.98
N THR A 252 4.74 17.15 -18.55
CA THR A 252 5.81 17.39 -19.55
C THR A 252 7.20 17.32 -18.92
N GLU A 253 7.35 17.81 -17.69
CA GLU A 253 8.64 17.85 -16.99
C GLU A 253 9.14 16.43 -16.61
N MET A 254 8.26 15.44 -16.52
CA MET A 254 8.67 14.05 -16.27
C MET A 254 9.62 13.51 -17.33
N ALA A 255 9.53 13.98 -18.59
CA ALA A 255 10.49 13.61 -19.64
C ALA A 255 11.93 14.06 -19.35
N VAL A 256 12.10 15.03 -18.46
CA VAL A 256 13.41 15.54 -18.03
C VAL A 256 13.80 14.95 -16.68
N LEU A 257 12.91 14.99 -15.71
CA LEU A 257 13.21 14.60 -14.33
C LEU A 257 13.38 13.09 -14.13
N ALA A 258 12.58 12.29 -14.83
CA ALA A 258 12.68 10.83 -14.66
C ALA A 258 14.03 10.28 -15.13
N PRO A 259 14.54 10.58 -16.35
CA PRO A 259 15.90 10.18 -16.73
C PRO A 259 17.00 10.79 -15.85
N LEU A 260 16.84 12.05 -15.40
CA LEU A 260 17.79 12.67 -14.48
C LEU A 260 17.85 11.94 -13.13
N ALA A 261 16.75 11.34 -12.70
CA ALA A 261 16.67 10.52 -11.49
C ALA A 261 17.12 9.06 -11.72
N GLY A 262 17.56 8.70 -12.92
CA GLY A 262 18.09 7.37 -13.25
C GLY A 262 17.07 6.42 -13.89
N PHE A 263 15.90 6.91 -14.31
CA PHE A 263 14.89 6.15 -15.03
C PHE A 263 15.03 6.38 -16.54
N ASP A 264 16.14 5.90 -17.10
CA ASP A 264 16.56 6.17 -18.48
C ASP A 264 15.61 5.62 -19.57
N ALA A 265 14.79 4.63 -19.22
CA ALA A 265 13.79 4.05 -20.12
C ALA A 265 12.43 4.77 -20.07
N HIS A 266 12.29 5.84 -19.26
CA HIS A 266 11.04 6.61 -19.24
C HIS A 266 10.76 7.22 -20.61
N THR A 267 9.59 6.89 -21.15
CA THR A 267 9.01 7.52 -22.34
C THR A 267 7.64 8.07 -22.00
N GLN A 268 7.17 9.08 -22.74
CA GLN A 268 5.84 9.63 -22.47
C GLN A 268 5.22 10.35 -23.66
N GLU A 269 3.87 10.26 -23.71
CA GLU A 269 3.04 11.16 -24.49
C GLU A 269 2.12 11.99 -23.58
N VAL A 270 1.85 13.24 -23.98
CA VAL A 270 0.99 14.16 -23.21
C VAL A 270 -0.11 14.71 -24.10
N VAL A 271 -1.34 14.25 -23.90
CA VAL A 271 -2.52 14.76 -24.60
C VAL A 271 -3.32 15.68 -23.70
N PHE A 272 -3.49 16.95 -24.08
CA PHE A 272 -4.20 17.91 -23.26
C PHE A 272 -5.22 18.75 -24.02
N SER A 273 -6.17 19.34 -23.26
CA SER A 273 -7.09 20.39 -23.68
C SER A 273 -7.24 21.45 -22.59
N GLY A 274 -7.72 22.65 -22.88
CA GLY A 274 -7.84 23.71 -21.88
C GLY A 274 -9.04 23.55 -20.94
N GLY A 275 -8.86 23.84 -19.64
CA GLY A 275 -9.93 23.83 -18.63
C GLY A 275 -10.71 22.51 -18.58
N ALA A 276 -12.03 22.60 -18.41
CA ALA A 276 -12.90 21.41 -18.28
C ALA A 276 -12.81 20.41 -19.45
N THR A 277 -12.47 20.89 -20.64
CA THR A 277 -12.33 20.00 -21.82
C THR A 277 -11.08 19.12 -21.75
N GLY A 278 -10.16 19.40 -20.84
CA GLY A 278 -9.00 18.55 -20.55
C GLY A 278 -9.23 17.51 -19.44
N SER A 279 -10.43 17.47 -18.82
CA SER A 279 -10.78 16.38 -17.91
C SER A 279 -10.91 15.04 -18.68
N PRO A 280 -10.84 13.89 -18.00
CA PRO A 280 -11.02 12.58 -18.65
C PRO A 280 -12.29 12.49 -19.50
N GLU A 281 -13.45 12.93 -18.97
CA GLU A 281 -14.70 12.98 -19.73
C GLU A 281 -14.65 14.00 -20.86
N GLY A 282 -14.06 15.19 -20.61
CA GLY A 282 -13.89 16.23 -21.60
C GLY A 282 -13.06 15.80 -22.80
N LEU A 283 -12.00 15.02 -22.58
CA LEU A 283 -11.16 14.44 -23.64
C LEU A 283 -11.88 13.29 -24.37
N TRP A 284 -12.68 12.50 -23.64
CA TRP A 284 -13.45 11.40 -24.24
C TRP A 284 -14.48 11.87 -25.26
N ILE A 285 -15.16 12.99 -24.99
CA ILE A 285 -16.19 13.54 -25.89
C ILE A 285 -15.62 14.29 -27.09
N GLN A 286 -14.32 14.60 -27.12
CA GLN A 286 -13.66 15.27 -28.25
C GLN A 286 -13.08 14.23 -29.22
N ASP A 287 -13.72 14.01 -30.38
CA ASP A 287 -13.35 12.95 -31.33
C ASP A 287 -11.87 12.93 -31.70
N ALA A 288 -11.24 14.10 -31.95
CA ALA A 288 -9.84 14.17 -32.33
C ALA A 288 -8.90 13.83 -31.16
N LYS A 289 -9.23 14.26 -29.93
CA LYS A 289 -8.44 13.96 -28.74
C LYS A 289 -8.60 12.51 -28.33
N ARG A 290 -9.86 12.01 -28.36
CA ARG A 290 -10.12 10.60 -28.11
C ARG A 290 -9.35 9.70 -29.06
N ALA A 291 -9.39 9.99 -30.38
CA ALA A 291 -8.65 9.20 -31.37
C ALA A 291 -7.13 9.22 -31.16
N ALA A 292 -6.56 10.36 -30.73
CA ALA A 292 -5.14 10.44 -30.42
C ALA A 292 -4.77 9.59 -29.18
N ILE A 293 -5.53 9.70 -28.09
CA ILE A 293 -5.29 8.92 -26.87
C ILE A 293 -5.48 7.42 -27.14
N GLN A 294 -6.51 7.04 -27.91
CA GLN A 294 -6.74 5.65 -28.27
C GLN A 294 -5.62 5.09 -29.14
N ALA A 295 -5.01 5.90 -30.02
CA ALA A 295 -3.91 5.45 -30.87
C ALA A 295 -2.67 5.07 -30.02
N GLU A 296 -2.36 5.85 -28.97
CA GLU A 296 -1.28 5.52 -28.03
C GLU A 296 -1.61 4.25 -27.23
N LEU A 297 -2.84 4.15 -26.70
CA LEU A 297 -3.26 2.96 -25.93
C LEU A 297 -3.33 1.69 -26.81
N ASP A 298 -3.66 1.80 -28.10
CA ASP A 298 -3.74 0.68 -29.04
C ASP A 298 -2.36 0.04 -29.31
N GLU A 299 -1.24 0.72 -29.01
CA GLU A 299 0.11 0.14 -29.09
C GLU A 299 0.32 -0.94 -28.02
N GLY A 300 -0.40 -0.87 -26.90
CA GLY A 300 -0.46 -1.93 -25.87
C GLY A 300 0.74 -1.97 -24.93
N ASP A 301 1.55 -0.91 -24.91
CA ASP A 301 2.79 -0.78 -24.12
C ASP A 301 2.73 0.30 -23.03
N VAL A 302 1.59 1.00 -22.88
CA VAL A 302 1.43 2.02 -21.84
C VAL A 302 1.41 1.37 -20.45
N ASP A 303 2.51 1.55 -19.70
CA ASP A 303 2.69 1.05 -18.35
C ASP A 303 2.03 1.94 -17.29
N LEU A 304 2.10 3.28 -17.48
CA LEU A 304 1.54 4.28 -16.57
C LEU A 304 0.58 5.22 -17.28
N PHE A 305 -0.68 5.19 -16.90
CA PHE A 305 -1.71 6.07 -17.44
C PHE A 305 -2.13 7.12 -16.42
N GLY A 306 -1.73 8.37 -16.63
CA GLY A 306 -2.01 9.49 -15.73
C GLY A 306 -3.17 10.37 -16.19
N MET A 307 -4.11 10.63 -15.29
CA MET A 307 -5.28 11.47 -15.54
C MET A 307 -5.39 12.61 -14.54
N THR A 308 -6.01 13.73 -14.96
CA THR A 308 -6.28 14.86 -14.07
C THR A 308 -7.71 14.85 -13.54
N TYR A 309 -7.97 15.66 -12.52
CA TYR A 309 -9.32 15.96 -12.01
C TYR A 309 -9.79 17.34 -12.47
N HIS A 310 -11.09 17.47 -12.76
CA HIS A 310 -11.73 18.77 -12.98
C HIS A 310 -13.18 18.76 -12.44
N PRO A 311 -13.60 19.76 -11.63
CA PRO A 311 -14.87 19.72 -10.92
C PRO A 311 -16.11 19.75 -11.84
N THR A 312 -16.01 20.25 -13.07
CA THR A 312 -17.11 20.26 -14.03
C THR A 312 -17.48 18.87 -14.52
N TYR A 313 -16.51 17.98 -14.59
CA TYR A 313 -16.67 16.58 -15.01
C TYR A 313 -16.08 15.67 -13.92
N GLY A 314 -16.59 15.83 -12.69
CA GLY A 314 -16.14 15.04 -11.53
C GLY A 314 -16.81 13.66 -11.43
N SER A 315 -17.52 13.21 -12.49
CA SER A 315 -18.11 11.87 -12.53
C SER A 315 -17.06 10.80 -12.85
N LEU A 316 -17.30 9.56 -12.41
CA LEU A 316 -16.44 8.43 -12.74
C LEU A 316 -16.45 8.07 -14.23
N THR A 317 -17.48 8.47 -14.98
CA THR A 317 -17.71 8.02 -16.37
C THR A 317 -16.49 8.21 -17.28
N GLY A 318 -15.85 9.39 -17.21
CA GLY A 318 -14.68 9.66 -18.04
C GLY A 318 -13.49 8.79 -17.66
N TYR A 319 -13.27 8.58 -16.36
CA TYR A 319 -12.19 7.71 -15.87
C TYR A 319 -12.43 6.25 -16.26
N VAL A 320 -13.63 5.74 -16.01
CA VAL A 320 -14.01 4.36 -16.34
C VAL A 320 -13.82 4.09 -17.85
N ASN A 321 -14.32 4.99 -18.72
CA ASN A 321 -14.16 4.83 -20.16
C ASN A 321 -12.68 4.68 -20.59
N TRP A 322 -11.79 5.48 -19.99
CA TRP A 322 -10.38 5.44 -20.32
C TRP A 322 -9.65 4.25 -19.71
N ILE A 323 -9.97 3.90 -18.46
CA ILE A 323 -9.35 2.74 -17.78
C ILE A 323 -9.78 1.44 -18.47
N ASP A 324 -11.06 1.29 -18.83
CA ASP A 324 -11.55 0.14 -19.59
C ASP A 324 -10.78 0.00 -20.91
N TYR A 325 -10.56 1.12 -21.62
CA TYR A 325 -9.85 1.11 -22.88
C TYR A 325 -8.37 0.75 -22.71
N ALA A 326 -7.69 1.34 -21.73
CA ALA A 326 -6.29 1.07 -21.41
C ALA A 326 -6.08 -0.41 -21.02
N LEU A 327 -6.88 -0.91 -20.08
CA LEU A 327 -6.77 -2.28 -19.59
C LEU A 327 -7.15 -3.33 -20.64
N ALA A 328 -7.96 -2.97 -21.64
CA ALA A 328 -8.23 -3.85 -22.78
C ALA A 328 -7.02 -4.01 -23.71
N ALA A 329 -6.14 -3.00 -23.78
CA ALA A 329 -4.92 -3.02 -24.57
C ALA A 329 -3.73 -3.58 -23.76
N ASN A 330 -3.54 -3.10 -22.52
CA ASN A 330 -2.54 -3.60 -21.58
C ASN A 330 -3.18 -3.83 -20.21
N PRO A 331 -3.45 -5.08 -19.81
CA PRO A 331 -4.06 -5.40 -18.51
C PRO A 331 -3.21 -5.01 -17.30
N ASP A 332 -1.92 -4.78 -17.48
CA ASP A 332 -0.97 -4.43 -16.42
C ASP A 332 -0.79 -2.91 -16.28
N THR A 333 -1.54 -2.08 -17.02
CA THR A 333 -1.47 -0.63 -16.94
C THR A 333 -1.77 -0.13 -15.53
N ILE A 334 -0.86 0.66 -14.99
CA ILE A 334 -0.99 1.38 -13.73
C ILE A 334 -1.69 2.70 -13.99
N VAL A 335 -2.57 3.12 -13.07
CA VAL A 335 -3.31 4.37 -13.19
C VAL A 335 -2.92 5.35 -12.10
N CYS A 336 -2.65 6.60 -12.45
CA CYS A 336 -2.52 7.67 -11.46
C CYS A 336 -3.50 8.82 -11.73
N VAL A 337 -4.00 9.42 -10.64
CA VAL A 337 -4.88 10.59 -10.71
C VAL A 337 -4.24 11.76 -10.01
N ALA A 338 -3.93 12.80 -10.78
CA ALA A 338 -3.34 14.02 -10.28
C ALA A 338 -4.41 15.10 -10.05
N VAL A 339 -4.60 15.49 -8.77
CA VAL A 339 -5.61 16.47 -8.38
C VAL A 339 -4.96 17.85 -8.26
N PRO A 340 -5.40 18.83 -9.08
CA PRO A 340 -4.80 20.17 -9.10
C PRO A 340 -5.27 21.01 -7.91
N TRP A 341 -4.59 22.14 -7.73
CA TRP A 341 -5.02 23.20 -6.82
C TRP A 341 -6.24 23.96 -7.31
N ILE A 342 -6.85 24.73 -6.39
CA ILE A 342 -8.06 25.51 -6.63
C ILE A 342 -7.73 26.77 -7.42
N THR A 343 -8.56 27.11 -8.41
CA THR A 343 -8.41 28.30 -9.25
C THR A 343 -8.67 29.60 -8.49
N ASN A 344 -8.22 30.74 -9.06
CA ASN A 344 -8.41 32.10 -8.54
C ASN A 344 -7.77 32.33 -7.14
N PRO A 345 -6.49 32.00 -6.93
CA PRO A 345 -5.82 32.13 -5.64
C PRO A 345 -5.91 33.55 -5.05
N VAL A 346 -5.95 34.59 -5.91
CA VAL A 346 -6.10 36.00 -5.50
C VAL A 346 -7.40 36.29 -4.75
N SER A 347 -8.39 35.41 -4.81
CA SER A 347 -9.65 35.54 -4.08
C SER A 347 -9.55 35.12 -2.61
N TYR A 348 -8.42 34.61 -2.18
CA TYR A 348 -8.16 34.07 -0.85
C TYR A 348 -6.97 34.77 -0.18
N THR A 349 -6.87 34.67 1.13
CA THR A 349 -5.59 34.88 1.84
C THR A 349 -4.78 33.59 1.79
N ALA A 350 -3.46 33.65 1.95
CA ALA A 350 -2.62 32.47 1.99
C ALA A 350 -3.13 31.40 2.97
N ALA A 351 -3.38 31.79 4.21
CA ALA A 351 -3.89 30.87 5.23
C ALA A 351 -5.26 30.25 4.87
N SER A 352 -6.17 31.00 4.25
CA SER A 352 -7.48 30.44 3.84
C SER A 352 -7.37 29.57 2.60
N TYR A 353 -6.41 29.83 1.72
CA TYR A 353 -6.16 29.05 0.53
C TYR A 353 -5.54 27.69 0.87
N ALA A 354 -4.50 27.69 1.70
CA ALA A 354 -3.87 26.46 2.19
C ALA A 354 -4.88 25.60 2.94
N ALA A 355 -5.58 26.13 3.94
CA ALA A 355 -6.60 25.40 4.69
C ALA A 355 -7.74 24.85 3.80
N LEU A 356 -8.09 25.54 2.71
CA LEU A 356 -9.07 25.05 1.77
C LEU A 356 -8.54 23.87 0.94
N LEU A 357 -7.27 23.92 0.53
CA LEU A 357 -6.61 22.82 -0.18
C LEU A 357 -6.48 21.56 0.69
N ASP A 358 -6.08 21.73 1.97
CA ASP A 358 -5.96 20.64 2.93
C ASP A 358 -7.28 19.87 3.15
N VAL A 359 -8.40 20.58 3.06
CA VAL A 359 -9.75 19.97 3.18
C VAL A 359 -10.25 19.44 1.84
N ALA A 360 -10.04 20.19 0.76
CA ALA A 360 -10.59 19.84 -0.56
C ALA A 360 -9.86 18.67 -1.21
N TYR A 361 -8.53 18.59 -1.05
CA TYR A 361 -7.75 17.54 -1.68
C TYR A 361 -8.23 16.13 -1.22
N PRO A 362 -8.20 15.77 0.07
CA PRO A 362 -8.66 14.44 0.49
C PRO A 362 -10.15 14.23 0.23
N ALA A 363 -11.00 15.26 0.31
CA ALA A 363 -12.41 15.15 0.01
C ALA A 363 -12.72 14.85 -1.47
N ILE A 364 -11.78 15.13 -2.37
CA ILE A 364 -11.88 14.86 -3.81
C ILE A 364 -11.12 13.58 -4.16
N ALA A 365 -9.84 13.51 -3.80
CA ALA A 365 -8.93 12.44 -4.23
C ALA A 365 -9.33 11.09 -3.63
N HIS A 366 -9.57 11.00 -2.32
CA HIS A 366 -9.81 9.73 -1.65
C HIS A 366 -11.09 9.04 -2.15
N PRO A 367 -12.28 9.66 -2.18
CA PRO A 367 -13.48 9.01 -2.70
C PRO A 367 -13.38 8.65 -4.19
N LEU A 368 -12.63 9.42 -4.98
CA LEU A 368 -12.39 9.12 -6.38
C LEU A 368 -11.54 7.86 -6.54
N ILE A 369 -10.39 7.79 -5.86
CA ILE A 369 -9.51 6.63 -5.88
C ILE A 369 -10.21 5.39 -5.32
N ASP A 370 -10.92 5.51 -4.19
CA ASP A 370 -11.66 4.39 -3.59
C ASP A 370 -12.72 3.84 -4.55
N SER A 371 -13.44 4.72 -5.26
CA SER A 371 -14.45 4.33 -6.24
C SER A 371 -13.82 3.63 -7.45
N LEU A 372 -12.68 4.12 -7.93
CA LEU A 372 -11.95 3.49 -9.02
C LEU A 372 -11.35 2.13 -8.60
N ARG A 373 -10.78 2.03 -7.41
CA ARG A 373 -10.27 0.75 -6.86
C ARG A 373 -11.37 -0.27 -6.62
N ALA A 374 -12.58 0.18 -6.28
CA ALA A 374 -13.75 -0.70 -6.14
C ALA A 374 -14.21 -1.26 -7.49
N GLU A 375 -14.10 -0.48 -8.58
CA GLU A 375 -14.42 -0.90 -9.95
C GLU A 375 -13.29 -1.76 -10.54
N TYR A 376 -12.03 -1.46 -10.20
CA TYR A 376 -10.82 -2.12 -10.74
C TYR A 376 -9.95 -2.69 -9.60
N PRO A 377 -10.39 -3.74 -8.90
CA PRO A 377 -9.70 -4.26 -7.70
C PRO A 377 -8.32 -4.87 -7.97
N ASP A 378 -8.05 -5.25 -9.21
CA ASP A 378 -6.78 -5.86 -9.64
C ASP A 378 -5.81 -4.84 -10.26
N THR A 379 -6.22 -3.56 -10.41
CA THR A 379 -5.41 -2.50 -11.01
C THR A 379 -4.78 -1.62 -9.94
N THR A 380 -3.50 -1.34 -10.08
CA THR A 380 -2.82 -0.36 -9.22
C THR A 380 -3.30 1.05 -9.58
N ILE A 381 -3.97 1.72 -8.63
CA ILE A 381 -4.48 3.09 -8.78
C ILE A 381 -4.03 3.92 -7.59
N PHE A 382 -3.38 5.07 -7.85
CA PHE A 382 -2.88 5.96 -6.81
C PHE A 382 -3.11 7.44 -7.13
N ALA A 383 -2.94 8.32 -6.13
CA ALA A 383 -3.12 9.75 -6.26
C ALA A 383 -1.76 10.49 -6.27
N ILE A 384 -1.70 11.62 -6.98
CA ILE A 384 -0.57 12.54 -6.94
C ILE A 384 -1.04 13.84 -6.28
N PRO A 385 -0.54 14.20 -5.07
CA PRO A 385 -1.03 15.34 -4.28
C PRO A 385 -0.40 16.69 -4.66
N TYR A 386 -0.02 16.86 -5.91
CA TYR A 386 0.70 18.06 -6.37
C TYR A 386 -0.08 19.38 -6.19
N GLY A 387 -1.39 19.30 -6.10
CA GLY A 387 -2.24 20.46 -5.86
C GLY A 387 -1.97 21.17 -4.51
N LEU A 388 -1.41 20.45 -3.52
CA LEU A 388 -1.02 21.01 -2.23
C LEU A 388 0.17 21.98 -2.34
N SER A 389 1.03 21.82 -3.35
CA SER A 389 2.18 22.69 -3.62
C SER A 389 1.81 24.17 -3.72
N ALA A 390 0.63 24.49 -4.25
CA ALA A 390 0.17 25.87 -4.39
C ALA A 390 -0.14 26.53 -3.04
N GLY A 391 -0.67 25.80 -2.07
CA GLY A 391 -0.91 26.26 -0.71
C GLY A 391 0.38 26.55 0.04
N GLU A 392 1.35 25.63 -0.08
CA GLU A 392 2.69 25.76 0.52
C GLU A 392 3.42 27.00 0.02
N LEU A 393 3.51 27.19 -1.29
CA LEU A 393 4.21 28.35 -1.83
C LEU A 393 3.47 29.66 -1.57
N TYR A 394 2.15 29.68 -1.60
CA TYR A 394 1.39 30.87 -1.27
C TYR A 394 1.61 31.31 0.20
N THR A 395 1.66 30.35 1.12
CA THR A 395 1.94 30.61 2.54
C THR A 395 3.34 31.20 2.71
N ARG A 396 4.36 30.58 2.12
CA ARG A 396 5.75 31.07 2.18
C ARG A 396 5.93 32.42 1.53
N TYR A 397 5.25 32.70 0.42
CA TYR A 397 5.21 34.00 -0.18
C TYR A 397 4.66 35.09 0.77
N ALA A 398 3.53 34.79 1.43
CA ALA A 398 2.88 35.71 2.36
C ALA A 398 3.72 35.96 3.61
N ASP A 399 4.51 35.01 4.04
CA ASP A 399 5.43 35.09 5.17
C ASP A 399 6.79 35.75 4.79
N GLY A 400 7.01 36.02 3.50
CA GLY A 400 8.23 36.66 2.99
C GLY A 400 9.43 35.74 2.96
N GLU A 401 9.21 34.43 2.78
CA GLU A 401 10.25 33.42 2.71
C GLU A 401 10.74 33.11 1.29
N LEU A 402 10.08 33.68 0.24
CA LEU A 402 10.43 33.48 -1.16
C LEU A 402 11.18 34.67 -1.72
N ASP A 403 12.50 34.72 -1.53
CA ASP A 403 13.34 35.87 -1.99
C ASP A 403 13.34 36.00 -3.53
N ASP A 404 13.12 34.93 -4.28
CA ASP A 404 13.12 34.90 -5.75
C ASP A 404 11.77 35.34 -6.34
N VAL A 405 10.71 35.38 -5.53
CA VAL A 405 9.33 35.68 -5.96
C VAL A 405 8.91 37.03 -5.47
N THR A 406 8.68 37.96 -6.39
CA THR A 406 8.36 39.36 -6.06
C THR A 406 6.86 39.68 -6.03
N GLU A 407 6.04 38.85 -6.63
CA GLU A 407 4.59 39.01 -6.77
C GLU A 407 3.89 37.67 -6.53
N LEU A 408 2.65 37.69 -5.97
CA LEU A 408 1.85 36.49 -5.90
C LEU A 408 1.46 35.99 -7.30
N VAL A 409 1.07 36.95 -8.15
CA VAL A 409 0.74 36.70 -9.55
C VAL A 409 1.70 37.54 -10.40
N GLY A 410 2.57 36.88 -11.11
CA GLY A 410 3.60 37.44 -11.98
C GLY A 410 3.81 36.51 -13.17
N SER A 411 4.83 36.79 -13.96
CA SER A 411 5.16 35.95 -15.12
C SER A 411 6.67 35.85 -15.31
N ASN A 412 7.13 34.82 -16.00
CA ASN A 412 8.53 34.52 -16.26
C ASN A 412 9.36 34.36 -14.97
N GLY A 413 8.78 33.66 -13.97
CA GLY A 413 9.43 33.34 -12.72
C GLY A 413 9.31 34.42 -11.63
N SER A 414 8.57 35.52 -11.85
CA SER A 414 8.38 36.57 -10.84
C SER A 414 7.26 36.25 -9.84
N GLY A 415 6.40 35.32 -10.13
CA GLY A 415 5.23 34.96 -9.32
C GLY A 415 5.22 33.52 -8.81
N VAL A 416 4.33 33.24 -7.86
CA VAL A 416 3.89 31.87 -7.55
C VAL A 416 2.95 31.40 -8.66
N PHE A 417 2.02 32.26 -9.06
CA PHE A 417 1.07 32.01 -10.15
C PHE A 417 1.35 32.95 -11.31
N ARG A 418 1.19 32.46 -12.53
CA ARG A 418 1.41 33.21 -13.76
C ARG A 418 0.28 34.18 -14.09
N ASP A 419 -0.93 33.92 -13.62
CA ASP A 419 -2.13 34.71 -13.87
C ASP A 419 -3.16 34.58 -12.73
N ASP A 420 -4.17 35.48 -12.75
CA ASP A 420 -5.23 35.51 -11.73
C ASP A 420 -6.08 34.21 -11.68
N PHE A 421 -6.11 33.44 -12.77
CA PHE A 421 -6.79 32.15 -12.80
C PHE A 421 -6.06 31.09 -11.99
N GLY A 422 -4.75 31.27 -11.80
CA GLY A 422 -3.91 30.44 -10.95
C GLY A 422 -3.07 29.41 -11.72
N HIS A 423 -2.77 29.62 -12.99
CA HIS A 423 -1.76 28.79 -13.65
C HIS A 423 -0.42 28.97 -12.94
N ALA A 424 0.33 27.89 -12.79
CA ALA A 424 1.66 27.93 -12.18
C ALA A 424 2.61 28.89 -12.90
N ASP A 425 3.43 29.62 -12.15
CA ASP A 425 4.69 30.17 -12.66
C ASP A 425 5.84 29.23 -12.27
N HIS A 426 7.04 29.46 -12.66
CA HIS A 426 8.17 28.54 -12.67
C HIS A 426 8.38 27.83 -11.31
N ILE A 427 8.40 28.55 -10.19
CA ILE A 427 8.63 27.95 -8.86
C ILE A 427 7.55 26.92 -8.49
N LEU A 428 6.30 27.17 -8.86
CA LEU A 428 5.21 26.25 -8.61
C LEU A 428 5.22 25.06 -9.58
N GLU A 429 5.62 25.29 -10.84
CA GLU A 429 5.85 24.20 -11.80
C GLU A 429 6.96 23.26 -11.29
N ASP A 430 8.09 23.81 -10.82
CA ASP A 430 9.23 23.04 -10.31
C ASP A 430 8.88 22.25 -9.05
N LEU A 431 8.26 22.90 -8.03
CA LEU A 431 7.84 22.20 -6.82
C LEU A 431 6.83 21.09 -7.11
N ALA A 432 5.80 21.37 -7.91
CA ALA A 432 4.78 20.40 -8.26
C ALA A 432 5.36 19.22 -9.09
N SER A 433 6.37 19.47 -9.91
CA SER A 433 7.07 18.43 -10.68
C SER A 433 7.92 17.52 -9.81
N LEU A 434 8.55 18.04 -8.74
CA LEU A 434 9.23 17.23 -7.73
C LEU A 434 8.24 16.33 -6.95
N VAL A 435 7.05 16.84 -6.63
CA VAL A 435 5.98 16.03 -6.03
C VAL A 435 5.56 14.90 -6.98
N TRP A 436 5.43 15.17 -8.28
CA TRP A 436 5.15 14.15 -9.29
C TRP A 436 6.24 13.09 -9.36
N LEU A 437 7.50 13.51 -9.45
CA LEU A 437 8.65 12.61 -9.54
C LEU A 437 8.68 11.65 -8.35
N GLN A 438 8.55 12.19 -7.14
CA GLN A 438 8.56 11.37 -5.93
C GLN A 438 7.31 10.49 -5.82
N ALA A 439 6.12 10.97 -6.21
CA ALA A 439 4.88 10.20 -6.16
C ALA A 439 4.89 9.03 -7.15
N ILE A 440 5.43 9.24 -8.37
CA ILE A 440 5.48 8.21 -9.42
C ILE A 440 6.65 7.24 -9.21
N TYR A 441 7.83 7.74 -8.87
CA TYR A 441 9.08 6.98 -8.91
C TYR A 441 9.66 6.65 -7.52
N GLY A 442 9.13 7.25 -6.45
CA GLY A 442 9.67 7.05 -5.10
C GLY A 442 11.08 7.65 -4.90
N VAL A 443 11.47 8.63 -5.70
CA VAL A 443 12.80 9.25 -5.65
C VAL A 443 13.06 9.85 -4.27
N ASP A 444 14.22 9.54 -3.69
CA ASP A 444 14.71 10.22 -2.49
C ASP A 444 15.20 11.63 -2.85
N LEU A 445 14.30 12.60 -2.70
CA LEU A 445 14.60 14.00 -3.03
C LEU A 445 15.71 14.59 -2.14
N ALA A 446 16.03 14.03 -0.98
CA ALA A 446 17.14 14.51 -0.16
C ALA A 446 18.51 14.34 -0.86
N THR A 447 18.60 13.45 -1.83
CA THR A 447 19.83 13.16 -2.59
C THR A 447 19.72 13.56 -4.07
N PHE A 448 18.53 13.98 -4.51
CA PHE A 448 18.25 14.29 -5.90
C PHE A 448 18.52 15.78 -6.20
N ASP A 449 19.19 16.06 -7.31
CA ASP A 449 19.46 17.41 -7.81
C ASP A 449 18.76 17.61 -9.16
N ALA A 450 17.66 18.35 -9.16
CA ALA A 450 16.93 18.72 -10.37
C ALA A 450 17.61 19.88 -11.14
N GLY A 451 18.64 20.50 -10.59
CA GLY A 451 19.32 21.68 -11.15
C GLY A 451 18.50 22.96 -11.03
N TYR A 452 17.50 23.01 -10.13
CA TYR A 452 16.71 24.21 -9.87
C TYR A 452 17.49 25.21 -9.00
N GLU A 453 17.48 26.49 -9.39
CA GLU A 453 18.25 27.56 -8.73
C GLU A 453 17.34 28.51 -7.92
N TRP A 454 16.57 27.94 -6.95
CA TRP A 454 15.74 28.73 -6.03
C TRP A 454 16.45 28.96 -4.70
N SER A 455 16.16 30.06 -4.03
CA SER A 455 16.72 30.40 -2.69
C SER A 455 16.17 29.48 -1.57
N ILE A 456 15.10 28.76 -1.83
CA ILE A 456 14.49 27.80 -0.92
C ILE A 456 14.70 26.37 -1.40
N ASP A 457 14.69 25.44 -0.47
CA ASP A 457 14.82 24.01 -0.76
C ASP A 457 13.47 23.37 -1.15
N LEU A 458 13.20 23.34 -2.46
CA LEU A 458 11.98 22.72 -3.00
C LEU A 458 11.93 21.22 -2.76
N ASN A 459 13.05 20.52 -2.67
CA ASN A 459 13.13 19.10 -2.40
C ASN A 459 12.58 18.77 -1.02
N THR A 460 12.98 19.55 -0.01
CA THR A 460 12.43 19.42 1.35
C THR A 460 10.93 19.69 1.39
N ILE A 461 10.44 20.70 0.67
CA ILE A 461 9.01 21.03 0.63
C ILE A 461 8.21 19.91 -0.04
N ALA A 462 8.66 19.42 -1.21
CA ALA A 462 8.01 18.32 -1.91
C ALA A 462 7.96 17.05 -1.05
N SER A 463 9.07 16.71 -0.37
CA SER A 463 9.13 15.58 0.54
C SER A 463 8.17 15.73 1.72
N SER A 464 7.98 16.94 2.26
CA SER A 464 7.03 17.19 3.35
C SER A 464 5.59 17.00 2.90
N ILE A 465 5.22 17.53 1.72
CA ILE A 465 3.88 17.34 1.13
C ILE A 465 3.54 15.84 1.03
N LEU A 466 4.50 15.04 0.58
CA LEU A 466 4.30 13.61 0.41
C LEU A 466 4.39 12.83 1.73
N ALA A 467 5.13 13.31 2.72
CA ALA A 467 5.19 12.70 4.05
C ALA A 467 3.88 12.90 4.85
N GLU A 468 3.15 13.99 4.57
CA GLU A 468 1.85 14.29 5.17
C GLU A 468 0.68 13.68 4.37
N HIS A 469 0.93 13.21 3.15
CA HIS A 469 -0.08 12.53 2.34
C HIS A 469 -0.45 11.17 2.95
N ASP A 470 -1.74 10.80 2.87
CA ASP A 470 -2.22 9.51 3.37
C ASP A 470 -1.60 8.35 2.54
N PRO A 471 -0.74 7.51 3.14
CA PRO A 471 -0.03 6.45 2.44
C PRO A 471 -0.96 5.40 1.82
N ALA A 472 -2.24 5.34 2.22
CA ALA A 472 -3.22 4.47 1.57
C ALA A 472 -3.50 4.87 0.11
N TYR A 473 -3.16 6.10 -0.28
CA TYR A 473 -3.38 6.62 -1.63
C TYR A 473 -2.09 6.85 -2.43
N ASP A 474 -0.96 6.47 -1.87
CA ASP A 474 0.35 6.51 -2.54
C ASP A 474 0.52 5.33 -3.53
N ALA A 475 1.54 5.45 -4.38
CA ALA A 475 2.01 4.32 -5.17
C ALA A 475 2.58 3.22 -4.24
N PRO A 476 2.30 1.94 -4.50
CA PRO A 476 2.67 0.85 -3.58
C PRO A 476 4.18 0.61 -3.44
N TRP A 477 4.99 1.16 -4.33
CA TRP A 477 6.46 1.06 -4.29
C TRP A 477 7.14 2.29 -3.66
N ARG A 478 6.38 3.27 -3.18
CA ARG A 478 6.87 4.48 -2.53
C ARG A 478 7.16 4.30 -1.04
#